data_86e2a5eef216100bf04f85827faaac63
#
_entry.id   86e2a5eef216100bf04f85827faaac63
#
_cell.length_a   1.000
_cell.length_b   1.000
_cell.length_c   1.000
_cell.angle_alpha   90.00
_cell.angle_beta   90.00
_cell.angle_gamma   90.00
#
_symmetry.space_group_name_H-M   'P 1'
#
loop_
_entity.id
_entity.type
_entity.pdbx_description
1 polymer ?
#
loop_
_entity_poly.entity_id
_entity_poly.type
_entity_poly.pdbx_seq_one_letter_code
_entity_poly.pdbx_strand_id
1 'polypeptide(L)'
;MRFIPLLAVVAATVIAAWLPQPLNAQSDDVFAFIPAGGRTLLASVVASHPPADEIKALASGKHTRDEWVSYLKDHAKTIPALQSLTDKELLTLADYLSFNMPLPANEMPADAAKLPMDGRDFALEKCEGCHVITVVVTQSRPKEHWLGTMHKPSHIGIKLTEAQREQLASYLVLNAGIPIDQVPEELRAGGASY
;
A
#
# COMPACT_ATOMS: atom_id res chain seq x y z
N MET A 1 -56.38 -16.94 61.31
CA MET A 1 -55.42 -17.54 60.35
C MET A 1 -55.05 -16.48 59.34
N ARG A 2 -53.83 -15.93 59.43
CA ARG A 2 -53.30 -14.91 58.49
C ARG A 2 -52.24 -15.56 57.59
N PHE A 3 -52.52 -15.68 56.28
CA PHE A 3 -51.59 -16.16 55.30
C PHE A 3 -50.66 -15.00 54.84
N ILE A 4 -49.35 -15.16 55.01
CA ILE A 4 -48.33 -14.26 54.52
C ILE A 4 -47.86 -14.85 53.17
N PRO A 5 -47.89 -14.09 52.06
CA PRO A 5 -47.32 -14.55 50.82
C PRO A 5 -45.79 -14.30 50.81
N LEU A 6 -45.04 -15.36 50.53
CA LEU A 6 -43.58 -15.32 50.25
C LEU A 6 -43.35 -14.69 48.91
N LEU A 7 -42.70 -13.52 48.89
CA LEU A 7 -42.15 -12.93 47.66
C LEU A 7 -40.81 -13.62 47.32
N ALA A 8 -40.78 -14.36 46.23
CA ALA A 8 -39.54 -14.90 45.65
C ALA A 8 -38.86 -13.81 44.82
N VAL A 9 -37.73 -13.33 45.27
CA VAL A 9 -36.86 -12.40 44.51
C VAL A 9 -35.99 -13.26 43.58
N VAL A 10 -36.26 -13.17 42.26
CA VAL A 10 -35.42 -13.78 41.23
C VAL A 10 -34.31 -12.82 40.92
N ALA A 11 -33.11 -13.11 41.38
CA ALA A 11 -31.90 -12.38 41.00
C ALA A 11 -31.45 -12.82 39.60
N ALA A 12 -31.68 -11.95 38.61
CA ALA A 12 -31.14 -12.14 37.27
C ALA A 12 -29.65 -11.73 37.24
N THR A 13 -28.78 -12.74 37.25
CA THR A 13 -27.34 -12.57 37.00
C THR A 13 -27.11 -12.29 35.53
N VAL A 14 -26.79 -11.02 35.19
CA VAL A 14 -26.32 -10.62 33.85
C VAL A 14 -24.88 -11.10 33.70
N ILE A 15 -24.68 -12.20 33.01
CA ILE A 15 -23.36 -12.65 32.58
C ILE A 15 -22.98 -11.75 31.40
N ALA A 16 -22.18 -10.70 31.62
CA ALA A 16 -21.56 -9.94 30.56
C ALA A 16 -20.56 -10.85 29.84
N ALA A 17 -20.95 -11.36 28.69
CA ALA A 17 -20.05 -12.08 27.79
C ALA A 17 -18.97 -11.10 27.32
N TRP A 18 -17.76 -11.24 27.84
CA TRP A 18 -16.56 -10.62 27.31
C TRP A 18 -16.28 -11.25 25.95
N LEU A 19 -16.80 -10.65 24.90
CA LEU A 19 -16.34 -10.94 23.54
C LEU A 19 -14.90 -10.41 23.42
N PRO A 20 -13.95 -11.26 23.01
CA PRO A 20 -12.61 -10.75 22.69
C PRO A 20 -12.79 -9.75 21.56
N GLN A 21 -12.45 -8.49 21.83
CA GLN A 21 -12.33 -7.48 20.80
C GLN A 21 -11.26 -7.99 19.82
N PRO A 22 -11.50 -7.96 18.50
CA PRO A 22 -10.42 -8.19 17.57
C PRO A 22 -9.34 -7.17 17.90
N LEU A 23 -8.17 -7.65 18.31
CA LEU A 23 -6.96 -6.87 18.32
C LEU A 23 -6.75 -6.47 16.86
N ASN A 24 -7.25 -5.30 16.47
CA ASN A 24 -6.65 -4.58 15.37
C ASN A 24 -5.20 -4.39 15.79
N ALA A 25 -4.34 -5.30 15.35
CA ALA A 25 -2.94 -5.02 15.23
C ALA A 25 -2.87 -3.89 14.18
N GLN A 26 -3.05 -2.65 14.62
CA GLN A 26 -2.40 -1.53 14.00
C GLN A 26 -0.93 -1.97 14.00
N SER A 27 -0.45 -2.43 12.86
CA SER A 27 0.97 -2.44 12.61
C SER A 27 1.37 -0.99 12.86
N ASP A 28 2.16 -0.75 13.90
CA ASP A 28 2.87 0.51 14.10
C ASP A 28 3.88 0.65 12.96
N ASP A 29 3.37 0.71 11.72
CA ASP A 29 4.21 1.00 10.55
C ASP A 29 4.58 2.48 10.68
N VAL A 30 5.76 2.68 11.22
CA VAL A 30 6.38 4.00 11.36
C VAL A 30 6.42 4.77 10.03
N PHE A 31 6.30 4.05 8.90
CA PHE A 31 6.24 4.59 7.55
C PHE A 31 4.82 4.72 6.99
N ALA A 32 3.78 4.63 7.82
CA ALA A 32 2.38 4.76 7.38
C ALA A 32 2.07 6.12 6.73
N PHE A 33 2.88 7.15 6.99
CA PHE A 33 2.77 8.47 6.32
C PHE A 33 3.19 8.44 4.84
N ILE A 34 3.94 7.41 4.41
CA ILE A 34 4.32 7.22 3.02
C ILE A 34 3.18 6.53 2.27
N PRO A 35 2.67 7.09 1.17
CA PRO A 35 1.55 6.52 0.43
C PRO A 35 1.75 5.06 0.08
N ALA A 36 0.66 4.30 0.07
CA ALA A 36 0.67 2.88 -0.27
C ALA A 36 1.28 2.64 -1.65
N GLY A 37 2.09 1.60 -1.76
CA GLY A 37 2.63 1.14 -3.03
C GLY A 37 1.63 0.27 -3.78
N GLY A 38 1.88 0.05 -5.07
CA GLY A 38 0.96 -0.70 -5.93
C GLY A 38 0.76 -2.16 -5.49
N ARG A 39 1.77 -2.78 -4.84
CA ARG A 39 1.65 -4.12 -4.26
C ARG A 39 0.59 -4.17 -3.16
N THR A 40 0.62 -3.20 -2.25
CA THR A 40 -0.36 -3.08 -1.17
C THR A 40 -1.76 -2.78 -1.72
N LEU A 41 -1.85 -1.89 -2.72
CA LEU A 41 -3.12 -1.56 -3.38
C LEU A 41 -3.71 -2.79 -4.09
N LEU A 42 -2.90 -3.53 -4.84
CA LEU A 42 -3.35 -4.77 -5.48
C LEU A 42 -3.80 -5.82 -4.46
N ALA A 43 -3.04 -5.99 -3.37
CA ALA A 43 -3.41 -6.90 -2.30
C ALA A 43 -4.77 -6.54 -1.68
N SER A 44 -5.04 -5.25 -1.47
CA SER A 44 -6.33 -4.76 -0.97
C SER A 44 -7.48 -5.02 -1.96
N VAL A 45 -7.21 -4.83 -3.26
CA VAL A 45 -8.18 -5.16 -4.33
C VAL A 45 -8.50 -6.65 -4.31
N VAL A 46 -7.50 -7.52 -4.25
CA VAL A 46 -7.70 -8.98 -4.19
C VAL A 46 -8.42 -9.40 -2.91
N ALA A 47 -8.08 -8.79 -1.78
CA ALA A 47 -8.72 -9.06 -0.49
C ALA A 47 -10.21 -8.64 -0.44
N SER A 48 -10.66 -7.79 -1.36
CA SER A 48 -12.09 -7.46 -1.50
C SER A 48 -12.91 -8.54 -2.19
N HIS A 49 -12.28 -9.67 -2.54
CA HIS A 49 -12.89 -10.83 -3.19
C HIS A 49 -13.64 -10.49 -4.49
N PRO A 50 -12.97 -9.86 -5.47
CA PRO A 50 -13.58 -9.64 -6.78
C PRO A 50 -13.86 -10.97 -7.48
N PRO A 51 -14.67 -10.99 -8.54
CA PRO A 51 -14.92 -12.17 -9.35
C PRO A 51 -13.61 -12.84 -9.82
N ALA A 52 -13.60 -14.16 -9.92
CA ALA A 52 -12.38 -14.93 -10.24
C ALA A 52 -11.81 -14.60 -11.63
N ASP A 53 -12.66 -14.25 -12.59
CA ASP A 53 -12.27 -13.79 -13.93
C ASP A 53 -11.56 -12.43 -13.89
N GLU A 54 -11.98 -11.53 -13.00
CA GLU A 54 -11.29 -10.25 -12.79
C GLU A 54 -9.91 -10.46 -12.15
N ILE A 55 -9.80 -11.34 -11.15
CA ILE A 55 -8.51 -11.71 -10.55
C ILE A 55 -7.57 -12.28 -11.60
N LYS A 56 -8.09 -13.18 -12.46
CA LYS A 56 -7.33 -13.77 -13.55
C LYS A 56 -6.90 -12.72 -14.58
N ALA A 57 -7.79 -11.81 -14.95
CA ALA A 57 -7.47 -10.74 -15.89
C ALA A 57 -6.39 -9.80 -15.34
N LEU A 58 -6.44 -9.44 -14.05
CA LEU A 58 -5.39 -8.67 -13.39
C LEU A 58 -4.04 -9.41 -13.39
N ALA A 59 -4.04 -10.72 -13.14
CA ALA A 59 -2.80 -11.50 -13.08
C ALA A 59 -2.16 -11.75 -14.45
N SER A 60 -2.96 -11.89 -15.51
CA SER A 60 -2.51 -12.26 -16.85
C SER A 60 -2.45 -11.11 -17.85
N GLY A 61 -2.99 -9.95 -17.52
CA GLY A 61 -3.05 -8.78 -18.40
C GLY A 61 -1.65 -8.28 -18.76
N LYS A 62 -1.50 -7.79 -19.99
CA LYS A 62 -0.29 -7.12 -20.44
C LYS A 62 -0.69 -5.81 -21.11
N HIS A 63 -0.63 -4.74 -20.34
CA HIS A 63 -1.07 -3.41 -20.74
C HIS A 63 -0.03 -2.36 -20.39
N THR A 64 -0.03 -1.27 -21.13
CA THR A 64 0.66 -0.04 -20.74
C THR A 64 -0.02 0.56 -19.50
N ARG A 65 0.63 1.52 -18.86
CA ARG A 65 0.04 2.26 -17.74
C ARG A 65 -1.33 2.85 -18.08
N ASP A 66 -1.45 3.52 -19.22
CA ASP A 66 -2.69 4.23 -19.60
C ASP A 66 -3.82 3.24 -19.92
N GLU A 67 -3.49 2.11 -20.53
CA GLU A 67 -4.45 1.02 -20.73
C GLU A 67 -4.88 0.41 -19.39
N TRP A 68 -3.97 0.25 -18.44
CA TRP A 68 -4.33 -0.17 -17.07
C TRP A 68 -5.23 0.85 -16.37
N VAL A 69 -4.96 2.16 -16.51
CA VAL A 69 -5.84 3.21 -15.96
C VAL A 69 -7.25 3.07 -16.53
N SER A 70 -7.37 2.88 -17.84
CA SER A 70 -8.68 2.68 -18.48
C SER A 70 -9.36 1.40 -17.99
N TYR A 71 -8.62 0.28 -17.95
CA TYR A 71 -9.12 -0.99 -17.44
C TYR A 71 -9.67 -0.85 -16.02
N LEU A 72 -8.88 -0.29 -15.09
CA LEU A 72 -9.27 -0.16 -13.68
C LEU A 72 -10.51 0.72 -13.51
N LYS A 73 -10.65 1.79 -14.30
CA LYS A 73 -11.84 2.66 -14.28
C LYS A 73 -13.09 1.93 -14.81
N ASP A 74 -12.95 1.20 -15.91
CA ASP A 74 -14.06 0.49 -16.54
C ASP A 74 -14.57 -0.65 -15.66
N HIS A 75 -13.66 -1.31 -14.90
CA HIS A 75 -13.96 -2.44 -14.01
C HIS A 75 -14.29 -2.03 -12.57
N ALA A 76 -14.30 -0.75 -12.24
CA ALA A 76 -14.60 -0.27 -10.88
C ALA A 76 -16.00 -0.67 -10.38
N LYS A 77 -16.96 -0.90 -11.29
CA LYS A 77 -18.30 -1.41 -10.90
C LYS A 77 -18.28 -2.88 -10.50
N THR A 78 -17.41 -3.67 -11.12
CA THR A 78 -17.26 -5.11 -10.88
C THR A 78 -16.33 -5.38 -9.72
N ILE A 79 -15.37 -4.48 -9.48
CA ILE A 79 -14.38 -4.54 -8.41
C ILE A 79 -14.58 -3.31 -7.49
N PRO A 80 -15.48 -3.39 -6.49
CA PRO A 80 -15.84 -2.21 -5.68
C PRO A 80 -14.68 -1.55 -4.94
N ALA A 81 -13.63 -2.31 -4.59
CA ALA A 81 -12.43 -1.76 -3.96
C ALA A 81 -11.74 -0.68 -4.82
N LEU A 82 -11.87 -0.74 -6.14
CA LEU A 82 -11.32 0.28 -7.04
C LEU A 82 -12.05 1.63 -6.92
N GLN A 83 -13.31 1.65 -6.50
CA GLN A 83 -14.08 2.89 -6.30
C GLN A 83 -13.60 3.70 -5.09
N SER A 84 -12.96 3.05 -4.13
CA SER A 84 -12.43 3.70 -2.93
C SER A 84 -11.03 4.29 -3.13
N LEU A 85 -10.37 3.96 -4.25
CA LEU A 85 -9.05 4.49 -4.55
C LEU A 85 -9.15 5.95 -4.98
N THR A 86 -8.25 6.77 -4.47
CA THR A 86 -8.01 8.11 -5.01
C THR A 86 -7.40 8.02 -6.41
N ASP A 87 -7.47 9.11 -7.18
CA ASP A 87 -6.83 9.16 -8.51
C ASP A 87 -5.33 8.83 -8.44
N LYS A 88 -4.64 9.27 -7.38
CA LYS A 88 -3.23 9.00 -7.17
C LYS A 88 -2.97 7.51 -6.91
N GLU A 89 -3.77 6.86 -6.07
CA GLU A 89 -3.66 5.43 -5.79
C GLU A 89 -3.98 4.60 -7.02
N LEU A 90 -4.98 4.99 -7.80
CA LEU A 90 -5.31 4.33 -9.06
C LEU A 90 -4.15 4.40 -10.06
N LEU A 91 -3.51 5.57 -10.19
CA LEU A 91 -2.30 5.75 -11.01
C LEU A 91 -1.12 4.93 -10.47
N THR A 92 -0.94 4.86 -9.15
CA THR A 92 0.10 4.05 -8.51
C THR A 92 -0.11 2.55 -8.76
N LEU A 93 -1.38 2.10 -8.69
CA LEU A 93 -1.74 0.72 -9.01
C LEU A 93 -1.52 0.41 -10.50
N ALA A 94 -1.93 1.30 -11.41
CA ALA A 94 -1.73 1.14 -12.84
C ALA A 94 -0.25 1.07 -13.23
N ASP A 95 0.60 1.94 -12.64
CA ASP A 95 2.05 1.85 -12.81
C ASP A 95 2.59 0.50 -12.35
N TYR A 96 2.20 0.04 -11.16
CA TYR A 96 2.62 -1.25 -10.63
C TYR A 96 2.25 -2.41 -11.56
N LEU A 97 1.02 -2.44 -12.04
CA LEU A 97 0.54 -3.47 -12.97
C LEU A 97 1.32 -3.44 -14.29
N SER A 98 1.63 -2.26 -14.81
CA SER A 98 2.38 -2.13 -16.07
C SER A 98 3.82 -2.66 -15.98
N PHE A 99 4.45 -2.60 -14.80
CA PHE A 99 5.81 -3.12 -14.57
C PHE A 99 5.86 -4.61 -14.26
N ASN A 100 4.80 -5.15 -13.63
CA ASN A 100 4.85 -6.46 -12.99
C ASN A 100 3.94 -7.51 -13.61
N MET A 101 3.00 -7.11 -14.48
CA MET A 101 2.12 -8.06 -15.16
C MET A 101 2.61 -8.40 -16.57
N PRO A 102 2.41 -9.62 -17.05
CA PRO A 102 1.72 -10.72 -16.38
C PRO A 102 2.56 -11.39 -15.29
N LEU A 103 1.87 -11.90 -14.26
CA LEU A 103 2.52 -12.70 -13.22
C LEU A 103 2.97 -14.07 -13.76
N PRO A 104 3.99 -14.71 -13.13
CA PRO A 104 4.33 -16.10 -13.42
C PRO A 104 3.09 -16.99 -13.35
N ALA A 105 2.96 -17.94 -14.32
CA ALA A 105 1.80 -18.82 -14.49
C ALA A 105 0.44 -18.09 -14.71
N ASN A 106 0.41 -16.76 -14.86
CA ASN A 106 -0.80 -15.96 -14.97
C ASN A 106 -1.78 -16.16 -13.80
N GLU A 107 -1.25 -16.40 -12.61
CA GLU A 107 -2.02 -16.67 -11.41
C GLU A 107 -1.69 -15.66 -10.30
N MET A 108 -2.73 -15.18 -9.64
CA MET A 108 -2.59 -14.31 -8.48
C MET A 108 -2.17 -15.16 -7.27
N PRO A 109 -1.05 -14.83 -6.59
CA PRO A 109 -0.65 -15.58 -5.40
C PRO A 109 -1.66 -15.34 -4.27
N ALA A 110 -1.95 -16.42 -3.52
CA ALA A 110 -2.81 -16.34 -2.34
C ALA A 110 -2.18 -15.51 -1.22
N ASP A 111 -0.84 -15.42 -1.18
CA ASP A 111 -0.08 -14.63 -0.24
C ASP A 111 0.43 -13.35 -0.93
N ALA A 112 -0.06 -12.20 -0.47
CA ALA A 112 0.34 -10.89 -1.01
C ALA A 112 1.85 -10.63 -0.89
N ALA A 113 2.55 -11.25 0.07
CA ALA A 113 4.00 -11.14 0.21
C ALA A 113 4.76 -11.75 -0.98
N LYS A 114 4.10 -12.60 -1.76
CA LYS A 114 4.67 -13.21 -2.99
C LYS A 114 4.45 -12.36 -4.24
N LEU A 115 3.69 -11.28 -4.16
CA LEU A 115 3.60 -10.31 -5.23
C LEU A 115 4.97 -9.63 -5.43
N PRO A 116 5.34 -9.26 -6.67
CA PRO A 116 6.56 -8.51 -6.93
C PRO A 116 6.67 -7.24 -6.09
N MET A 117 7.88 -6.89 -5.69
CA MET A 117 8.13 -5.62 -5.01
C MET A 117 7.73 -4.44 -5.88
N ASP A 118 7.30 -3.36 -5.23
CA ASP A 118 6.93 -2.12 -5.88
C ASP A 118 7.89 -0.96 -5.57
N GLY A 119 7.57 0.24 -6.07
CA GLY A 119 8.41 1.42 -5.87
C GLY A 119 8.51 1.86 -4.40
N ARG A 120 7.45 1.65 -3.57
CA ARG A 120 7.50 1.91 -2.13
C ARG A 120 8.45 0.96 -1.43
N ASP A 121 8.38 -0.33 -1.77
CA ASP A 121 9.27 -1.34 -1.22
C ASP A 121 10.73 -1.02 -1.56
N PHE A 122 11.01 -0.66 -2.81
CA PHE A 122 12.36 -0.26 -3.22
C PHE A 122 12.83 1.00 -2.52
N ALA A 123 11.96 1.99 -2.30
CA ALA A 123 12.32 3.20 -1.55
C ALA A 123 12.72 2.84 -0.11
N LEU A 124 11.91 2.06 0.59
CA LEU A 124 12.19 1.65 1.97
C LEU A 124 13.41 0.73 2.07
N GLU A 125 13.55 -0.25 1.18
CA GLU A 125 14.67 -1.20 1.26
C GLU A 125 16.00 -0.61 0.81
N LYS A 126 16.00 0.25 -0.21
CA LYS A 126 17.25 0.69 -0.87
C LYS A 126 17.68 2.10 -0.51
N CYS A 127 16.75 3.00 -0.19
CA CYS A 127 17.10 4.38 0.12
C CYS A 127 17.33 4.57 1.62
N GLU A 128 16.52 3.93 2.48
CA GLU A 128 16.63 4.10 3.93
C GLU A 128 17.91 3.51 4.50
N GLY A 129 18.50 2.52 3.84
CA GLY A 129 19.79 1.96 4.27
C GLY A 129 20.96 2.95 4.32
N CYS A 130 20.86 4.10 3.64
CA CYS A 130 21.89 5.13 3.59
C CYS A 130 21.39 6.52 4.03
N HIS A 131 20.10 6.77 3.93
CA HIS A 131 19.46 8.04 4.25
C HIS A 131 18.24 7.80 5.12
N VAL A 132 17.90 8.75 6.01
CA VAL A 132 16.54 8.78 6.56
C VAL A 132 15.58 8.94 5.38
N ILE A 133 14.58 8.05 5.27
CA ILE A 133 13.67 8.00 4.11
C ILE A 133 13.01 9.34 3.81
N THR A 134 12.83 10.19 4.80
CA THR A 134 12.27 11.54 4.67
C THR A 134 13.06 12.41 3.70
N VAL A 135 14.37 12.26 3.61
CA VAL A 135 15.21 12.98 2.62
C VAL A 135 14.80 12.65 1.19
N VAL A 136 14.19 11.50 0.97
CA VAL A 136 13.71 11.06 -0.35
C VAL A 136 12.26 11.48 -0.56
N VAL A 137 11.37 11.08 0.36
CA VAL A 137 9.92 11.19 0.15
C VAL A 137 9.35 12.60 0.30
N THR A 138 10.12 13.54 0.90
CA THR A 138 9.73 14.95 0.97
C THR A 138 10.10 15.75 -0.29
N GLN A 139 10.86 15.17 -1.21
CA GLN A 139 11.29 15.88 -2.42
C GLN A 139 10.33 15.64 -3.58
N SER A 140 9.90 16.70 -4.25
CA SER A 140 9.16 16.63 -5.52
C SER A 140 10.14 16.84 -6.67
N ARG A 141 10.30 15.82 -7.52
CA ARG A 141 11.22 15.85 -8.67
C ARG A 141 10.61 15.17 -9.89
N PRO A 142 10.91 15.60 -11.10
CA PRO A 142 10.55 14.88 -12.31
C PRO A 142 11.31 13.54 -12.41
N LYS A 143 10.78 12.60 -13.20
CA LYS A 143 11.26 11.22 -13.30
C LYS A 143 12.74 11.14 -13.70
N GLU A 144 13.15 11.91 -14.66
CA GLU A 144 14.53 11.97 -15.15
C GLU A 144 15.52 12.42 -14.08
N HIS A 145 15.13 13.27 -13.15
CA HIS A 145 15.97 13.67 -12.02
C HIS A 145 16.11 12.54 -11.00
N TRP A 146 15.06 11.74 -10.77
CA TRP A 146 15.14 10.55 -9.92
C TRP A 146 16.07 9.51 -10.54
N LEU A 147 15.90 9.22 -11.83
CA LEU A 147 16.77 8.30 -12.57
C LEU A 147 18.22 8.78 -12.55
N GLY A 148 18.46 10.05 -12.88
CA GLY A 148 19.78 10.64 -12.85
C GLY A 148 20.45 10.58 -11.48
N THR A 149 19.67 10.72 -10.38
CA THR A 149 20.18 10.54 -9.02
C THR A 149 20.62 9.11 -8.76
N MET A 150 19.81 8.13 -9.15
CA MET A 150 20.11 6.70 -8.97
C MET A 150 21.30 6.20 -9.80
N HIS A 151 21.67 6.92 -10.87
CA HIS A 151 22.83 6.59 -11.70
C HIS A 151 24.13 7.33 -11.28
N LYS A 152 24.09 8.20 -10.27
CA LYS A 152 25.30 8.87 -9.79
C LYS A 152 26.30 7.87 -9.19
N PRO A 153 27.62 8.13 -9.28
CA PRO A 153 28.64 7.27 -8.69
C PRO A 153 28.41 6.95 -7.20
N SER A 154 27.87 7.91 -6.44
CA SER A 154 27.52 7.73 -5.02
C SER A 154 26.38 6.72 -4.79
N HIS A 155 25.58 6.40 -5.81
CA HIS A 155 24.45 5.48 -5.75
C HIS A 155 24.67 4.20 -6.55
N ILE A 156 25.87 4.00 -7.15
CA ILE A 156 26.17 2.81 -7.97
C ILE A 156 26.10 1.51 -7.17
N GLY A 157 26.22 1.60 -5.85
CA GLY A 157 26.05 0.46 -4.93
C GLY A 157 24.60 -0.01 -4.76
N ILE A 158 23.63 0.79 -5.18
CA ILE A 158 22.21 0.42 -5.13
C ILE A 158 21.92 -0.63 -6.19
N LYS A 159 21.75 -1.87 -5.73
CA LYS A 159 21.49 -3.02 -6.63
C LYS A 159 20.02 -3.04 -7.04
N LEU A 160 19.71 -2.33 -8.11
CA LEU A 160 18.43 -2.34 -8.81
C LEU A 160 18.69 -2.54 -10.30
N THR A 161 17.84 -3.31 -10.97
CA THR A 161 17.79 -3.35 -12.43
C THR A 161 17.24 -2.04 -12.99
N GLU A 162 17.42 -1.79 -14.28
CA GLU A 162 16.87 -0.57 -14.91
C GLU A 162 15.33 -0.54 -14.78
N ALA A 163 14.65 -1.66 -14.97
CA ALA A 163 13.21 -1.75 -14.78
C ALA A 163 12.77 -1.40 -13.34
N GLN A 164 13.54 -1.83 -12.34
CA GLN A 164 13.28 -1.49 -10.95
C GLN A 164 13.55 0.00 -10.64
N ARG A 165 14.59 0.59 -11.26
CA ARG A 165 14.86 2.03 -11.17
C ARG A 165 13.71 2.84 -11.78
N GLU A 166 13.24 2.43 -12.95
CA GLU A 166 12.09 3.04 -13.62
C GLU A 166 10.82 2.96 -12.76
N GLN A 167 10.56 1.79 -12.17
CA GLN A 167 9.41 1.58 -11.27
C GLN A 167 9.51 2.45 -10.02
N LEU A 168 10.69 2.49 -9.38
CA LEU A 168 10.94 3.35 -8.21
C LEU A 168 10.77 4.83 -8.58
N ALA A 169 11.33 5.28 -9.69
CA ALA A 169 11.20 6.66 -10.14
C ALA A 169 9.72 7.02 -10.42
N SER A 170 8.96 6.14 -11.06
CA SER A 170 7.53 6.35 -11.31
C SER A 170 6.74 6.48 -10.01
N TYR A 171 7.02 5.61 -9.03
CA TYR A 171 6.40 5.71 -7.70
C TYR A 171 6.72 7.04 -7.02
N LEU A 172 7.99 7.47 -7.01
CA LEU A 172 8.42 8.71 -6.38
C LEU A 172 7.82 9.95 -7.04
N VAL A 173 7.67 9.95 -8.37
CA VAL A 173 6.99 11.06 -9.09
C VAL A 173 5.56 11.25 -8.61
N LEU A 174 4.85 10.14 -8.36
CA LEU A 174 3.45 10.19 -7.92
C LEU A 174 3.32 10.45 -6.42
N ASN A 175 4.20 9.90 -5.60
CA ASN A 175 3.97 9.72 -4.18
C ASN A 175 4.94 10.48 -3.27
N ALA A 176 6.04 11.01 -3.78
CA ALA A 176 6.93 11.89 -3.04
C ALA A 176 6.42 13.35 -3.03
N GLY A 177 7.17 14.24 -2.39
CA GLY A 177 6.73 15.62 -2.14
C GLY A 177 5.82 15.72 -0.92
N ILE A 178 5.96 14.79 0.03
CA ILE A 178 5.20 14.79 1.28
C ILE A 178 5.62 16.01 2.10
N PRO A 179 4.65 16.86 2.53
CA PRO A 179 4.93 18.00 3.40
C PRO A 179 5.59 17.55 4.72
N ILE A 180 6.60 18.28 5.18
CA ILE A 180 7.38 17.91 6.36
C ILE A 180 6.55 17.84 7.64
N ASP A 181 5.47 18.59 7.73
CA ASP A 181 4.53 18.56 8.84
C ASP A 181 3.69 17.27 8.91
N GLN A 182 3.57 16.55 7.80
CA GLN A 182 2.94 15.22 7.74
C GLN A 182 3.89 14.08 8.09
N VAL A 183 5.19 14.35 8.17
CA VAL A 183 6.19 13.37 8.61
C VAL A 183 6.19 13.28 10.14
N PRO A 184 6.18 12.08 10.75
CA PRO A 184 6.34 11.92 12.18
C PRO A 184 7.59 12.64 12.69
N GLU A 185 7.47 13.31 13.83
CA GLU A 185 8.52 14.20 14.35
C GLU A 185 9.87 13.46 14.54
N GLU A 186 9.79 12.24 15.02
CA GLU A 186 10.95 11.36 15.24
C GLU A 186 11.68 10.95 13.95
N LEU A 187 11.01 11.05 12.80
CA LEU A 187 11.59 10.76 11.48
C LEU A 187 12.02 12.01 10.72
N ARG A 188 11.76 13.20 11.24
CA ARG A 188 12.27 14.41 10.64
C ARG A 188 13.78 14.46 10.86
N ALA A 189 14.55 14.40 9.77
CA ALA A 189 16.00 14.49 9.86
C ALA A 189 16.39 15.78 10.59
N GLY A 190 17.14 15.66 11.68
CA GLY A 190 17.48 16.77 12.56
C GLY A 190 18.19 17.90 11.83
N GLY A 191 17.49 19.02 11.62
CA GLY A 191 18.04 20.31 11.25
C GLY A 191 18.71 20.43 9.88
N ALA A 192 18.67 19.41 9.04
CA ALA A 192 19.15 19.55 7.68
C ALA A 192 18.09 20.31 6.87
N SER A 193 18.48 21.47 6.35
CA SER A 193 17.69 22.21 5.36
C SER A 193 17.35 21.30 4.20
N TYR A 194 16.09 21.07 3.98
CA TYR A 194 15.51 20.40 2.84
C TYR A 194 15.38 21.36 1.67
#